data_58c514d5ae3a4f575bb8bcd348a3bcc1
#
_entry.id   58c514d5ae3a4f575bb8bcd348a3bcc1
#
_cell.length_a   1.000
_cell.length_b   1.000
_cell.length_c   1.000
_cell.angle_alpha   90.00
_cell.angle_beta   90.00
_cell.angle_gamma   90.00
#
_symmetry.space_group_name_H-M   'P 1'
#
loop_
_entity.id
_entity.type
_entity.pdbx_description
1 polymer ?
#
loop_
_entity_poly.entity_id
_entity_poly.type
_entity_poly.pdbx_seq_one_letter_code
_entity_poly.pdbx_strand_id
1 'polypeptide(L)'
;MVDTYNQNSNPNMRRPVVKEEIVDFMRQRLQPVTGGLKELEDFAKAENVPVIPHETVAYFRLLLESLQPEKILEIGTAIGFSALLMAEHAPQAQITTIDRNP
;
A
#
# COMPACT_ATOMS: atom_id res chain seq x y z
N MET A 1 16.39 -9.20 -6.81
CA MET A 1 15.85 -9.77 -5.56
C MET A 1 14.43 -10.18 -5.79
N VAL A 2 14.13 -11.42 -5.50
CA VAL A 2 12.77 -11.93 -5.66
C VAL A 2 11.90 -11.28 -4.58
N ASP A 3 10.81 -10.69 -5.00
CA ASP A 3 9.83 -10.14 -4.08
C ASP A 3 9.17 -11.30 -3.32
N THR A 4 9.36 -11.33 -2.01
CA THR A 4 8.74 -12.35 -1.15
C THR A 4 7.22 -12.32 -1.22
N TYR A 5 6.65 -11.20 -1.61
CA TYR A 5 5.23 -11.05 -1.82
C TYR A 5 4.73 -11.93 -2.96
N ASN A 6 5.54 -12.09 -4.02
CA ASN A 6 5.19 -12.93 -5.16
C ASN A 6 5.47 -14.42 -4.93
N GLN A 7 6.13 -14.76 -3.84
CA GLN A 7 6.34 -16.15 -3.44
C GLN A 7 5.15 -16.71 -2.66
N ASN A 8 4.13 -15.91 -2.48
CA ASN A 8 2.90 -16.36 -1.87
C ASN A 8 2.35 -17.55 -2.65
N SER A 9 1.91 -18.55 -1.94
CA SER A 9 1.40 -19.81 -2.51
C SER A 9 0.14 -19.65 -3.37
N ASN A 10 -0.46 -18.48 -3.38
CA ASN A 10 -1.66 -18.23 -4.19
C ASN A 10 -1.28 -17.96 -5.65
N PRO A 11 -1.50 -18.91 -6.58
CA PRO A 11 -1.10 -18.75 -7.97
C PRO A 11 -1.84 -17.62 -8.68
N ASN A 12 -3.00 -17.18 -8.16
CA ASN A 12 -3.74 -16.07 -8.72
C ASN A 12 -3.09 -14.71 -8.43
N MET A 13 -2.30 -14.66 -7.36
CA MET A 13 -1.53 -13.47 -7.00
C MET A 13 -0.20 -13.38 -7.76
N ARG A 14 0.18 -14.46 -8.43
CA ARG A 14 1.45 -14.57 -9.14
C ARG A 14 1.34 -14.32 -10.64
N ARG A 15 0.27 -13.73 -11.08
CA ARG A 15 0.13 -13.37 -12.50
C ARG A 15 0.62 -11.94 -12.71
N PRO A 16 1.90 -11.74 -12.94
CA PRO A 16 2.36 -10.39 -13.25
C PRO A 16 1.81 -10.03 -14.63
N VAL A 17 1.00 -9.01 -14.66
CA VAL A 17 0.65 -8.34 -15.92
C VAL A 17 1.93 -7.76 -16.52
N VAL A 18 2.91 -7.51 -15.66
CA VAL A 18 4.21 -6.94 -16.01
C VAL A 18 5.30 -7.93 -15.60
N LYS A 19 6.33 -8.06 -16.42
CA LYS A 19 7.48 -8.94 -16.14
C LYS A 19 8.18 -8.54 -14.84
N GLU A 20 8.70 -9.53 -14.11
CA GLU A 20 9.33 -9.31 -12.81
C GLU A 20 10.50 -8.33 -12.88
N GLU A 21 11.31 -8.38 -13.93
CA GLU A 21 12.45 -7.46 -14.10
C GLU A 21 11.99 -5.99 -14.17
N ILE A 22 10.82 -5.77 -14.79
CA ILE A 22 10.25 -4.41 -14.89
C ILE A 22 9.71 -3.96 -13.55
N VAL A 23 9.06 -4.85 -12.81
CA VAL A 23 8.58 -4.56 -11.46
C VAL A 23 9.73 -4.20 -10.53
N ASP A 24 10.82 -4.98 -10.56
CA ASP A 24 12.01 -4.71 -9.76
C ASP A 24 12.64 -3.37 -10.13
N PHE A 25 12.73 -3.09 -11.42
CA PHE A 25 13.24 -1.81 -11.91
C PHE A 25 12.41 -0.64 -11.39
N MET A 26 11.09 -0.75 -11.43
CA MET A 26 10.19 0.29 -10.95
C MET A 26 10.33 0.47 -9.44
N ARG A 27 10.33 -0.62 -8.68
CA ARG A 27 10.41 -0.59 -7.21
C ARG A 27 11.70 0.02 -6.69
N GLN A 28 12.80 -0.19 -7.38
CA GLN A 28 14.08 0.44 -7.02
C GLN A 28 14.05 1.97 -7.13
N ARG A 29 13.13 2.50 -7.90
CA ARG A 29 13.00 3.94 -8.17
C ARG A 29 11.88 4.61 -7.40
N LEU A 30 10.99 3.82 -6.80
CA LEU A 30 9.92 4.36 -5.99
C LEU A 30 10.46 4.84 -4.65
N GLN A 31 9.95 5.96 -4.19
CA GLN A 31 10.30 6.48 -2.89
C GLN A 31 9.71 5.61 -1.80
N PRO A 32 10.52 5.06 -0.88
CA PRO A 32 10.01 4.21 0.18
C PRO A 32 9.19 5.01 1.19
N VAL A 33 8.31 4.30 1.90
CA VAL A 33 7.64 4.88 3.05
C VAL A 33 8.62 4.98 4.23
N THR A 34 8.37 5.94 5.11
CA THR A 34 9.22 6.21 6.27
C THR A 34 8.38 6.33 7.55
N GLY A 35 9.05 6.40 8.70
CA GLY A 35 8.39 6.61 9.98
C GLY A 35 7.39 5.52 10.34
N GLY A 36 6.24 5.91 10.85
CA GLY A 36 5.18 4.98 11.27
C GLY A 36 4.67 4.09 10.16
N LEU A 37 4.62 4.59 8.93
CA LEU A 37 4.25 3.77 7.78
C LEU A 37 5.27 2.68 7.51
N LYS A 38 6.55 2.96 7.69
CA LYS A 38 7.61 1.96 7.55
C LYS A 38 7.49 0.88 8.60
N GLU A 39 7.18 1.26 9.83
CA GLU A 39 6.97 0.31 10.93
C GLU A 39 5.80 -0.63 10.64
N LEU A 40 4.71 -0.09 10.12
CA LEU A 40 3.55 -0.91 9.72
C LEU A 40 3.87 -1.81 8.54
N GLU A 41 4.62 -1.34 7.57
CA GLU A 41 5.05 -2.15 6.43
C GLU A 41 5.90 -3.34 6.90
N ASP A 42 6.84 -3.08 7.80
CA ASP A 42 7.70 -4.13 8.36
C ASP A 42 6.89 -5.14 9.18
N PHE A 43 5.94 -4.66 9.98
CA PHE A 43 5.01 -5.52 10.71
C PHE A 43 4.21 -6.41 9.76
N ALA A 44 3.67 -5.81 8.69
CA ALA A 44 2.88 -6.55 7.71
C ALA A 44 3.68 -7.66 7.04
N LYS A 45 4.95 -7.38 6.72
CA LYS A 45 5.84 -8.39 6.14
C LYS A 45 6.14 -9.52 7.12
N ALA A 46 6.39 -9.18 8.39
CA ALA A 46 6.69 -10.16 9.43
C ALA A 46 5.49 -11.08 9.71
N GLU A 47 4.28 -10.53 9.69
CA GLU A 47 3.06 -11.26 10.05
C GLU A 47 2.25 -11.74 8.83
N ASN A 48 2.79 -11.58 7.63
CA ASN A 48 2.11 -11.94 6.36
C ASN A 48 0.75 -11.27 6.19
N VAL A 49 0.63 -10.03 6.63
CA VAL A 49 -0.57 -9.24 6.42
C VAL A 49 -0.47 -8.56 5.06
N PRO A 50 -1.45 -8.73 4.16
CA PRO A 50 -1.42 -8.05 2.88
C PRO A 50 -1.66 -6.55 3.05
N VAL A 51 -0.78 -5.77 2.45
CA VAL A 51 -0.93 -4.31 2.33
C VAL A 51 -0.72 -3.92 0.87
N ILE A 52 -1.15 -2.72 0.51
CA ILE A 52 -1.02 -2.26 -0.88
C ILE A 52 0.45 -2.21 -1.28
N PRO A 53 0.78 -2.62 -2.51
CA PRO A 53 2.16 -2.64 -2.98
C PRO A 53 2.70 -1.24 -3.27
N HIS A 54 4.00 -1.14 -3.43
CA HIS A 54 4.70 0.13 -3.65
C HIS A 54 4.16 0.92 -4.84
N GLU A 55 3.77 0.24 -5.90
CA GLU A 55 3.19 0.88 -7.10
C GLU A 55 1.87 1.56 -6.75
N THR A 56 1.06 0.93 -5.94
CA THR A 56 -0.22 1.49 -5.46
C THR A 56 0.02 2.65 -4.51
N VAL A 57 1.03 2.56 -3.64
CA VAL A 57 1.43 3.65 -2.75
C VAL A 57 1.79 4.90 -3.58
N ALA A 58 2.59 4.73 -4.63
CA ALA A 58 2.98 5.83 -5.50
C ALA A 58 1.77 6.46 -6.19
N TYR A 59 0.84 5.63 -6.66
CA TYR A 59 -0.40 6.09 -7.28
C TYR A 59 -1.27 6.86 -6.29
N PHE A 60 -1.41 6.36 -5.06
CA PHE A 60 -2.18 7.04 -4.01
C PHE A 60 -1.59 8.41 -3.69
N ARG A 61 -0.28 8.51 -3.57
CA ARG A 61 0.39 9.79 -3.36
C ARG A 61 0.01 10.80 -4.44
N LEU A 62 0.15 10.40 -5.69
CA LEU A 62 -0.19 11.27 -6.82
C LEU A 62 -1.66 11.67 -6.80
N LEU A 63 -2.54 10.69 -6.62
CA LEU A 63 -3.98 10.90 -6.65
C LEU A 63 -4.44 11.82 -5.52
N LEU A 64 -3.99 11.58 -4.31
CA LEU A 64 -4.38 12.35 -3.13
C LEU A 64 -3.85 13.79 -3.18
N GLU A 65 -2.60 13.95 -3.60
CA GLU A 65 -2.01 15.28 -3.75
C GLU A 65 -2.66 16.08 -4.87
N SER A 66 -3.10 15.42 -5.93
CA SER A 66 -3.78 16.05 -7.06
C SER A 66 -5.22 16.41 -6.75
N LEU A 67 -5.97 15.52 -6.11
CA LEU A 67 -7.40 15.70 -5.87
C LEU A 67 -7.69 16.51 -4.60
N GLN A 68 -6.83 16.42 -3.59
CA GLN A 68 -7.05 17.05 -2.28
C GLN A 68 -8.45 16.77 -1.75
N PRO A 69 -8.83 15.51 -1.55
CA PRO A 69 -10.19 15.16 -1.17
C PRO A 69 -10.53 15.66 0.22
N GLU A 70 -11.80 16.03 0.42
CA GLU A 70 -12.32 16.43 1.74
C GLU A 70 -12.76 15.22 2.55
N LYS A 71 -13.26 14.20 1.88
CA LYS A 71 -13.77 12.97 2.52
C LYS A 71 -13.30 11.75 1.76
N ILE A 72 -12.89 10.74 2.52
CA ILE A 72 -12.45 9.46 1.99
C ILE A 72 -13.19 8.35 2.74
N LEU A 73 -13.71 7.39 2.00
CA LEU A 73 -14.26 6.17 2.55
C LEU A 73 -13.38 4.99 2.10
N GLU A 74 -12.92 4.23 3.07
CA GLU A 74 -12.16 3.01 2.80
C GLU A 74 -12.94 1.79 3.29
N ILE A 75 -13.00 0.78 2.45
CA ILE A 75 -13.54 -0.54 2.80
C ILE A 75 -12.36 -1.49 2.94
N GLY A 76 -12.15 -2.01 4.14
CA GLY A 76 -11.04 -2.89 4.46
C GLY A 76 -9.88 -2.17 5.13
N THR A 77 -10.01 -1.94 6.43
CA THR A 77 -8.99 -1.23 7.23
C THR A 77 -7.70 -2.04 7.38
N ALA A 78 -7.82 -3.35 7.54
CA ALA A 78 -6.72 -4.24 7.90
C ALA A 78 -5.93 -3.67 9.10
N ILE A 79 -4.63 -3.41 8.93
CA ILE A 79 -3.80 -2.84 10.00
C ILE A 79 -3.72 -1.31 9.97
N GLY A 80 -4.46 -0.67 9.06
CA GLY A 80 -4.51 0.78 8.98
C GLY A 80 -3.43 1.40 8.10
N PHE A 81 -2.67 0.62 7.35
CA PHE A 81 -1.57 1.12 6.52
C PHE A 81 -2.06 2.13 5.47
N SER A 82 -3.05 1.76 4.66
CA SER A 82 -3.58 2.65 3.62
C SER A 82 -4.30 3.85 4.20
N ALA A 83 -5.02 3.69 5.32
CA ALA A 83 -5.66 4.82 6.00
C ALA A 83 -4.64 5.85 6.47
N LEU A 84 -3.55 5.41 7.08
CA LEU A 84 -2.47 6.30 7.53
C LEU A 84 -1.74 6.94 6.35
N LEU A 85 -1.52 6.19 5.27
CA LEU A 85 -0.94 6.73 4.05
C LEU A 85 -1.80 7.86 3.48
N MET A 86 -3.12 7.65 3.43
CA MET A 86 -4.05 8.66 2.95
C MET A 86 -4.06 9.89 3.86
N ALA A 87 -4.01 9.70 5.17
CA ALA A 87 -3.95 10.81 6.13
C ALA A 87 -2.68 11.64 5.96
N GLU A 88 -1.56 11.00 5.65
CA GLU A 88 -0.29 11.70 5.42
C GLU A 88 -0.33 12.57 4.18
N HIS A 89 -0.96 12.10 3.09
CA HIS A 89 -1.00 12.80 1.81
C HIS A 89 -2.25 13.66 1.59
N ALA A 90 -3.24 13.52 2.45
CA ALA A 90 -4.45 14.35 2.46
C ALA A 90 -4.79 14.71 3.91
N PRO A 91 -3.97 15.53 4.58
CA PRO A 91 -4.12 15.78 6.01
C PRO A 91 -5.40 16.52 6.38
N GLN A 92 -6.03 17.19 5.42
CA GLN A 92 -7.30 17.88 5.63
C GLN A 92 -8.52 16.96 5.46
N ALA A 93 -8.33 15.73 4.95
CA ALA A 93 -9.43 14.84 4.66
C ALA A 93 -10.00 14.21 5.93
N GLN A 94 -11.30 14.03 5.95
CA GLN A 94 -11.97 13.16 6.92
C GLN A 94 -12.00 11.75 6.37
N ILE A 95 -11.30 10.84 7.03
CA ILE A 95 -11.19 9.46 6.58
C ILE A 95 -12.08 8.59 7.45
N THR A 96 -12.98 7.86 6.79
CA THR A 96 -13.78 6.82 7.42
C THR A 96 -13.34 5.48 6.84
N THR A 97 -12.93 4.57 7.72
CA THR A 97 -12.49 3.25 7.30
C THR A 97 -13.27 2.20 8.06
N ILE A 98 -13.68 1.15 7.36
CA ILE A 98 -14.47 0.06 7.93
C ILE A 98 -13.85 -1.28 7.58
N ASP A 99 -13.96 -2.21 8.53
CA ASP A 99 -13.51 -3.58 8.35
C ASP A 99 -14.49 -4.52 9.05
N ARG A 100 -14.69 -5.70 8.47
CA ARG A 100 -15.53 -6.72 9.09
C ARG A 100 -14.80 -7.51 10.18
N ASN A 101 -13.49 -7.47 10.21
CA ASN A 101 -12.68 -8.14 11.22
C ASN A 101 -12.53 -7.24 12.44
N PRO A 102 -12.78 -7.76 13.65
CA PRO A 102 -12.59 -7.00 14.88
C PRO A 102 -11.12 -6.69 15.16
#